data_2aa073ae31d4021351584619935d2aca
#
_entry.id   2aa073ae31d4021351584619935d2aca
#
_cell.length_a   1.000
_cell.length_b   1.000
_cell.length_c   1.000
_cell.angle_alpha   90.00
_cell.angle_beta   90.00
_cell.angle_gamma   90.00
#
_symmetry.space_group_name_H-M   'P 1'
#
loop_
_entity.id
_entity.type
_entity.pdbx_description
1 polymer ?
#
loop_
_entity_poly.entity_id
_entity_poly.type
_entity_poly.pdbx_seq_one_letter_code
_entity_poly.pdbx_strand_id
1 'polypeptide(L)'
;MKLKHILYFTAIVLLAGSCQKSTTEEHDALFKSIKKVYELKPDGSMNYHYQHQLKYITHLSFNRMYGESFIIYHPDYQELTFNTVETTMADGKVVKAPENAFNKVLPRFAAGAPAFNHLREMVVTHTGLELGCTVNFDYEIHSRAGYLPFINENIILQEDVPVEQLEIVVKVPEGTELNYTLLNLDTEAKVSSSEGYTQYSWKFKNLNNRVYESNQPEDQRHLPRLIFANVTPEEALQQVAAEDSPLNDEIRQYVTQRITGKKKEIHIIRELQKLVGDEINDFNIPLEYARYTPRTPDKVWQSNGATPLEKSILLNKMLNFSGIKSELTYAQPSFMYDQSLGILNGAGEFYNVVTLNGEKLVLTTDARQANNQAFYLKDHVLLDIHGQSIDQPVSETEAEPEVMVKANFQLNSHGELSGRAEVSVLGANNPYLNYLDQVENAREVIQSVFPGNTIQDYEVKQFDFLGNKLSADIEQKELWKNQGDYYIFSLPRSSYGIEGEHIRILLQERETPLQLSQTINETYEYTVKLPEGFVFTAPEITRERTNTLGSVSITITEEDNTLNVSHSLTINQRMITPEEYHNFLELMHLWRNETFQEIILKKIQTEN
;
A
#
# COMPACT_ATOMS: atom_id res chain seq x y z
N MET A 1 -45.75 -13.81 -77.43
CA MET A 1 -44.37 -13.26 -77.34
C MET A 1 -44.18 -12.68 -75.95
N LYS A 2 -43.48 -13.41 -75.10
CA LYS A 2 -43.19 -13.01 -73.72
C LYS A 2 -41.69 -12.96 -73.49
N LEU A 3 -41.15 -11.78 -73.27
CA LEU A 3 -39.76 -11.53 -72.99
C LEU A 3 -39.54 -11.83 -71.52
N LYS A 4 -38.64 -12.78 -71.15
CA LYS A 4 -38.17 -13.07 -69.81
C LYS A 4 -36.95 -12.20 -69.52
N HIS A 5 -37.06 -11.32 -68.52
CA HIS A 5 -35.90 -10.64 -67.96
C HIS A 5 -35.22 -11.53 -66.94
N ILE A 6 -33.97 -11.89 -67.18
CA ILE A 6 -33.09 -12.55 -66.26
C ILE A 6 -32.36 -11.44 -65.48
N LEU A 7 -32.66 -11.31 -64.18
CA LEU A 7 -31.89 -10.49 -63.29
C LEU A 7 -30.67 -11.29 -62.80
N TYR A 8 -29.49 -10.85 -63.18
CA TYR A 8 -28.25 -11.30 -62.56
C TYR A 8 -28.04 -10.55 -61.22
N PHE A 9 -28.18 -11.28 -60.10
CA PHE A 9 -27.76 -10.79 -58.80
C PHE A 9 -26.24 -11.04 -58.67
N THR A 10 -25.44 -10.00 -58.86
CA THR A 10 -24.00 -10.05 -58.59
C THR A 10 -23.84 -9.84 -57.08
N ALA A 11 -23.57 -10.95 -56.37
CA ALA A 11 -23.19 -10.88 -54.96
C ALA A 11 -21.77 -10.32 -54.86
N ILE A 12 -21.64 -9.08 -54.49
CA ILE A 12 -20.37 -8.49 -54.05
C ILE A 12 -20.16 -8.96 -52.63
N VAL A 13 -19.28 -9.99 -52.48
CA VAL A 13 -18.71 -10.37 -51.18
C VAL A 13 -17.71 -9.29 -50.79
N LEU A 14 -18.15 -8.33 -50.01
CA LEU A 14 -17.25 -7.45 -49.27
C LEU A 14 -16.52 -8.31 -48.23
N LEU A 15 -15.31 -8.73 -48.58
CA LEU A 15 -14.30 -9.11 -47.65
C LEU A 15 -13.94 -7.88 -46.81
N ALA A 16 -14.67 -7.67 -45.73
CA ALA A 16 -14.23 -6.83 -44.65
C ALA A 16 -13.05 -7.59 -44.02
N GLY A 17 -11.85 -7.39 -44.56
CA GLY A 17 -10.64 -7.65 -43.85
C GLY A 17 -10.68 -6.77 -42.61
N SER A 18 -11.03 -7.34 -41.48
CA SER A 18 -10.70 -6.76 -40.20
C SER A 18 -9.18 -6.65 -40.16
N CYS A 19 -8.66 -5.48 -40.50
CA CYS A 19 -7.38 -5.06 -39.97
C CYS A 19 -7.60 -5.04 -38.44
N GLN A 20 -7.33 -6.16 -37.77
CA GLN A 20 -6.84 -6.09 -36.43
C GLN A 20 -5.58 -5.22 -36.53
N LYS A 21 -5.70 -3.94 -36.23
CA LYS A 21 -4.59 -3.19 -35.71
C LYS A 21 -4.15 -3.99 -34.49
N SER A 22 -3.13 -4.83 -34.62
CA SER A 22 -2.26 -5.10 -33.52
C SER A 22 -1.72 -3.73 -33.14
N THR A 23 -2.27 -3.11 -32.13
CA THR A 23 -1.55 -2.14 -31.34
C THR A 23 -0.39 -2.95 -30.75
N THR A 24 0.73 -3.07 -31.50
CA THR A 24 2.01 -3.29 -30.89
C THR A 24 2.17 -2.07 -29.99
N GLU A 25 1.89 -2.22 -28.71
CA GLU A 25 2.34 -1.28 -27.72
C GLU A 25 3.83 -1.11 -27.96
N GLU A 26 4.26 0.09 -28.32
CA GLU A 26 5.66 0.40 -28.54
C GLU A 26 6.30 0.48 -27.15
N HIS A 27 6.86 -0.64 -26.69
CA HIS A 27 7.66 -0.67 -25.48
C HIS A 27 9.03 -0.05 -25.76
N ASP A 28 9.58 0.65 -24.78
CA ASP A 28 10.88 1.30 -24.90
C ASP A 28 12.04 0.30 -25.05
N ALA A 29 11.91 -0.84 -24.38
CA ALA A 29 12.86 -1.96 -24.41
C ALA A 29 12.13 -3.30 -24.27
N LEU A 30 12.85 -4.39 -24.43
CA LEU A 30 12.33 -5.75 -24.37
C LEU A 30 13.40 -6.69 -23.82
N PHE A 31 13.11 -7.41 -22.74
CA PHE A 31 13.94 -8.53 -22.33
C PHE A 31 13.70 -9.74 -23.25
N LYS A 32 14.68 -10.08 -24.07
CA LYS A 32 14.63 -11.31 -24.86
C LYS A 32 14.74 -12.54 -24.00
N SER A 33 15.56 -12.46 -22.96
CA SER A 33 15.69 -13.52 -21.97
C SER A 33 16.16 -12.97 -20.64
N ILE A 34 15.64 -13.57 -19.55
CA ILE A 34 16.15 -13.44 -18.20
C ILE A 34 16.34 -14.84 -17.64
N LYS A 35 17.46 -15.10 -16.99
CA LYS A 35 17.70 -16.33 -16.24
C LYS A 35 18.21 -16.03 -14.85
N LYS A 36 17.60 -16.65 -13.84
CA LYS A 36 17.97 -16.55 -12.41
C LYS A 36 18.23 -17.97 -11.90
N VAL A 37 19.41 -18.23 -11.36
CA VAL A 37 19.76 -19.52 -10.77
C VAL A 37 20.17 -19.31 -9.33
N TYR A 38 19.49 -19.97 -8.43
CA TYR A 38 19.77 -20.01 -7.00
C TYR A 38 20.31 -21.39 -6.65
N GLU A 39 21.45 -21.48 -6.00
CA GLU A 39 22.06 -22.74 -5.58
C GLU A 39 22.47 -22.69 -4.12
N LEU A 40 21.84 -23.52 -3.29
CA LEU A 40 22.28 -23.81 -1.94
C LEU A 40 23.27 -24.98 -1.99
N LYS A 41 24.46 -24.83 -1.42
CA LYS A 41 25.46 -25.89 -1.37
C LYS A 41 25.38 -26.69 -0.07
N PRO A 42 25.93 -27.93 -0.05
CA PRO A 42 25.90 -28.77 1.15
C PRO A 42 26.64 -28.17 2.37
N ASP A 43 27.59 -27.25 2.16
CA ASP A 43 28.30 -26.53 3.22
C ASP A 43 27.56 -25.29 3.72
N GLY A 44 26.36 -24.99 3.18
CA GLY A 44 25.56 -23.82 3.52
C GLY A 44 26.00 -22.54 2.80
N SER A 45 26.96 -22.60 1.88
CA SER A 45 27.26 -21.49 0.98
C SER A 45 26.22 -21.43 -0.14
N MET A 46 26.04 -20.24 -0.76
CA MET A 46 25.04 -20.04 -1.81
C MET A 46 25.65 -19.37 -3.03
N ASN A 47 25.20 -19.76 -4.20
CA ASN A 47 25.48 -19.08 -5.45
C ASN A 47 24.18 -18.50 -6.01
N TYR A 48 24.25 -17.25 -6.45
CA TYR A 48 23.23 -16.62 -7.27
C TYR A 48 23.83 -16.24 -8.61
N HIS A 49 23.24 -16.75 -9.71
CA HIS A 49 23.66 -16.46 -11.07
C HIS A 49 22.53 -15.78 -11.82
N TYR A 50 22.81 -14.63 -12.40
CA TYR A 50 21.86 -13.81 -13.13
C TYR A 50 22.36 -13.52 -14.53
N GLN A 51 21.47 -13.72 -15.52
CA GLN A 51 21.74 -13.40 -16.92
C GLN A 51 20.55 -12.67 -17.52
N HIS A 52 20.79 -11.67 -18.37
CA HIS A 52 19.75 -11.15 -19.24
C HIS A 52 20.27 -10.70 -20.61
N GLN A 53 19.32 -10.64 -21.55
CA GLN A 53 19.46 -10.01 -22.85
C GLN A 53 18.37 -8.93 -22.98
N LEU A 54 18.76 -7.65 -22.98
CA LEU A 54 17.86 -6.51 -23.07
C LEU A 54 18.04 -5.80 -24.40
N LYS A 55 16.99 -5.80 -25.26
CA LYS A 55 16.96 -5.09 -26.53
C LYS A 55 16.39 -3.69 -26.35
N TYR A 56 17.04 -2.69 -26.92
CA TYR A 56 16.63 -1.29 -26.95
C TYR A 56 15.81 -1.01 -28.20
N ILE A 57 14.61 -0.41 -28.04
CA ILE A 57 13.63 -0.25 -29.14
C ILE A 57 13.41 1.24 -29.44
N THR A 58 13.19 2.08 -28.44
CA THR A 58 12.97 3.51 -28.62
C THR A 58 14.08 4.35 -27.97
N HIS A 59 14.15 5.64 -28.29
CA HIS A 59 15.09 6.57 -27.63
C HIS A 59 14.81 6.76 -26.13
N LEU A 60 13.59 6.49 -25.66
CA LEU A 60 13.24 6.58 -24.25
C LEU A 60 13.92 5.50 -23.40
N SER A 61 14.37 4.41 -24.03
CA SER A 61 15.19 3.39 -23.35
C SER A 61 16.60 3.88 -22.94
N PHE A 62 17.08 5.01 -23.49
CA PHE A 62 18.39 5.56 -23.12
C PHE A 62 18.31 6.40 -21.82
N ASN A 63 17.88 5.76 -20.77
CA ASN A 63 17.79 6.34 -19.44
C ASN A 63 18.55 5.46 -18.43
N ARG A 64 18.64 5.92 -17.17
CA ARG A 64 19.35 5.19 -16.12
C ARG A 64 18.76 3.80 -15.83
N MET A 65 17.45 3.63 -15.98
CA MET A 65 16.75 2.38 -15.67
C MET A 65 17.28 1.21 -16.53
N TYR A 66 17.57 1.46 -17.82
CA TYR A 66 18.05 0.43 -18.74
C TYR A 66 19.53 0.58 -19.08
N GLY A 67 20.09 1.78 -18.95
CA GLY A 67 21.51 2.08 -19.24
C GLY A 67 22.47 1.67 -18.15
N GLU A 68 21.99 1.33 -16.97
CA GLU A 68 22.79 0.88 -15.83
C GLU A 68 22.19 -0.36 -15.17
N SER A 69 23.06 -1.19 -14.59
CA SER A 69 22.66 -2.32 -13.73
C SER A 69 23.21 -2.13 -12.34
N PHE A 70 22.42 -2.50 -11.32
CA PHE A 70 22.71 -2.26 -9.91
C PHE A 70 22.75 -3.59 -9.17
N ILE A 71 23.88 -3.92 -8.53
CA ILE A 71 24.05 -5.17 -7.78
C ILE A 71 24.54 -4.86 -6.40
N ILE A 72 23.72 -5.19 -5.41
CA ILE A 72 24.04 -4.97 -3.98
C ILE A 72 24.62 -6.26 -3.39
N TYR A 73 25.71 -6.13 -2.65
CA TYR A 73 26.38 -7.26 -2.02
C TYR A 73 27.18 -6.82 -0.80
N HIS A 74 27.57 -7.78 0.03
CA HIS A 74 28.40 -7.58 1.22
C HIS A 74 29.81 -8.11 0.97
N PRO A 75 30.83 -7.28 0.67
CA PRO A 75 32.16 -7.73 0.24
C PRO A 75 32.89 -8.66 1.21
N ASP A 76 32.60 -8.57 2.54
CA ASP A 76 33.24 -9.44 3.53
C ASP A 76 32.72 -10.88 3.51
N TYR A 77 31.53 -11.09 2.94
CA TYR A 77 30.85 -12.38 2.89
C TYR A 77 30.49 -12.84 1.48
N GLN A 78 30.47 -11.93 0.52
CA GLN A 78 30.04 -12.19 -0.85
C GLN A 78 31.10 -11.76 -1.85
N GLU A 79 31.32 -12.59 -2.85
CA GLU A 79 32.16 -12.31 -4.01
C GLU A 79 31.30 -12.12 -5.26
N LEU A 80 31.45 -10.97 -5.92
CA LEU A 80 30.77 -10.63 -7.16
C LEU A 80 31.72 -10.84 -8.35
N THR A 81 31.29 -11.65 -9.31
CA THR A 81 32.05 -11.97 -10.54
C THR A 81 31.18 -11.67 -11.76
N PHE A 82 31.77 -11.04 -12.78
CA PHE A 82 31.12 -10.78 -14.06
C PHE A 82 31.65 -11.76 -15.12
N ASN A 83 30.73 -12.52 -15.75
CA ASN A 83 31.03 -13.44 -16.84
C ASN A 83 30.94 -12.70 -18.17
N THR A 84 29.90 -11.87 -18.38
CA THR A 84 29.69 -11.10 -19.60
C THR A 84 29.06 -9.75 -19.30
N VAL A 85 29.67 -8.67 -19.78
CA VAL A 85 29.10 -7.32 -19.79
C VAL A 85 29.42 -6.68 -21.12
N GLU A 86 28.51 -6.79 -22.09
CA GLU A 86 28.74 -6.31 -23.43
C GLU A 86 27.43 -5.92 -24.13
N THR A 87 27.56 -5.10 -25.16
CA THR A 87 26.46 -4.67 -26.01
C THR A 87 26.71 -5.17 -27.43
N THR A 88 25.76 -5.94 -27.97
CA THR A 88 25.70 -6.27 -29.39
C THR A 88 24.96 -5.13 -30.10
N MET A 89 25.66 -4.36 -30.91
CA MET A 89 25.12 -3.23 -31.65
C MET A 89 24.18 -3.72 -32.79
N ALA A 90 23.43 -2.79 -33.38
CA ALA A 90 22.46 -3.11 -34.43
C ALA A 90 23.12 -3.73 -35.68
N ASP A 91 24.38 -3.39 -35.96
CA ASP A 91 25.19 -3.96 -37.06
C ASP A 91 25.86 -5.31 -36.69
N GLY A 92 25.65 -5.80 -35.47
CA GLY A 92 26.25 -7.04 -34.96
C GLY A 92 27.62 -6.88 -34.30
N LYS A 93 28.20 -5.68 -34.28
CA LYS A 93 29.45 -5.41 -33.55
C LYS A 93 29.25 -5.56 -32.07
N VAL A 94 30.20 -6.20 -31.37
CA VAL A 94 30.17 -6.36 -29.92
C VAL A 94 31.09 -5.34 -29.26
N VAL A 95 30.54 -4.60 -28.29
CA VAL A 95 31.28 -3.62 -27.49
C VAL A 95 31.27 -4.10 -26.03
N LYS A 96 32.45 -4.47 -25.52
CA LYS A 96 32.62 -4.87 -24.12
C LYS A 96 32.66 -3.63 -23.22
N ALA A 97 32.10 -3.76 -22.03
CA ALA A 97 32.17 -2.70 -21.03
C ALA A 97 33.63 -2.48 -20.60
N PRO A 98 34.15 -1.23 -20.65
CA PRO A 98 35.49 -0.89 -20.17
C PRO A 98 35.55 -0.90 -18.62
N GLU A 99 36.76 -0.94 -18.05
CA GLU A 99 36.96 -0.99 -16.59
C GLU A 99 36.28 0.16 -15.84
N ASN A 100 36.23 1.36 -16.44
CA ASN A 100 35.55 2.51 -15.83
C ASN A 100 34.03 2.48 -15.91
N ALA A 101 33.43 1.45 -16.51
CA ALA A 101 32.00 1.21 -16.49
C ALA A 101 31.52 0.61 -15.16
N PHE A 102 32.43 0.13 -14.32
CA PHE A 102 32.14 -0.55 -13.06
C PHE A 102 32.44 0.39 -11.89
N ASN A 103 31.40 0.87 -11.21
CA ASN A 103 31.52 1.82 -10.12
C ASN A 103 30.98 1.23 -8.83
N LYS A 104 31.85 1.09 -7.83
CA LYS A 104 31.49 0.59 -6.51
C LYS A 104 31.10 1.75 -5.60
N VAL A 105 29.84 1.79 -5.19
CA VAL A 105 29.29 2.87 -4.35
C VAL A 105 28.60 2.29 -3.11
N LEU A 106 28.15 3.15 -2.21
CA LEU A 106 27.26 2.76 -1.11
C LEU A 106 25.81 2.70 -1.65
N PRO A 107 25.03 1.65 -1.35
CA PRO A 107 23.62 1.61 -1.72
C PRO A 107 22.86 2.82 -1.18
N ARG A 108 21.95 3.38 -1.98
CA ARG A 108 21.22 4.60 -1.61
C ARG A 108 20.46 4.45 -0.29
N PHE A 109 19.85 3.30 -0.04
CA PHE A 109 19.12 3.05 1.21
C PHE A 109 20.05 2.97 2.44
N ALA A 110 21.34 2.69 2.26
CA ALA A 110 22.33 2.64 3.33
C ALA A 110 23.02 3.99 3.60
N ALA A 111 22.78 5.03 2.79
CA ALA A 111 23.45 6.33 2.90
C ALA A 111 23.20 7.01 4.25
N GLY A 112 22.02 6.85 4.85
CA GLY A 112 21.67 7.33 6.19
C GLY A 112 21.88 6.33 7.31
N ALA A 113 22.45 5.14 7.03
CA ALA A 113 22.59 4.03 7.97
C ALA A 113 24.05 3.63 8.19
N PRO A 114 24.84 4.39 8.99
CA PRO A 114 26.28 4.14 9.17
C PRO A 114 26.63 2.72 9.65
N ALA A 115 25.74 2.06 10.39
CA ALA A 115 25.89 0.68 10.83
C ALA A 115 25.95 -0.34 9.68
N PHE A 116 25.50 0.07 8.46
CA PHE A 116 25.46 -0.75 7.25
C PHE A 116 26.43 -0.24 6.17
N ASN A 117 27.41 0.60 6.52
CA ASN A 117 28.42 1.10 5.60
C ASN A 117 29.35 0.03 4.99
N HIS A 118 29.23 -1.22 5.41
CA HIS A 118 29.90 -2.37 4.82
C HIS A 118 29.26 -2.84 3.51
N LEU A 119 27.99 -2.52 3.25
CA LEU A 119 27.31 -2.86 1.98
C LEU A 119 27.91 -2.10 0.81
N ARG A 120 27.88 -2.72 -0.35
CA ARG A 120 28.31 -2.10 -1.61
C ARG A 120 27.26 -2.35 -2.69
N GLU A 121 27.10 -1.34 -3.53
CA GLU A 121 26.35 -1.44 -4.78
C GLU A 121 27.35 -1.30 -5.93
N MET A 122 27.40 -2.30 -6.79
CA MET A 122 28.12 -2.22 -8.05
C MET A 122 27.18 -1.63 -9.09
N VAL A 123 27.48 -0.45 -9.55
CA VAL A 123 26.79 0.20 -10.69
C VAL A 123 27.59 -0.12 -11.95
N VAL A 124 26.93 -0.78 -12.89
CA VAL A 124 27.52 -1.13 -14.18
C VAL A 124 26.86 -0.32 -15.27
N THR A 125 27.60 0.59 -15.89
CA THR A 125 27.11 1.43 -17.00
C THR A 125 27.31 0.67 -18.32
N HIS A 126 26.22 0.41 -19.04
CA HIS A 126 26.26 -0.24 -20.35
C HIS A 126 26.77 0.75 -21.39
N THR A 127 27.68 0.30 -22.25
CA THR A 127 28.35 1.12 -23.26
C THR A 127 28.05 0.64 -24.67
N GLY A 128 28.13 1.53 -25.65
CA GLY A 128 27.81 1.18 -27.07
C GLY A 128 26.29 1.11 -27.32
N LEU A 129 25.48 1.82 -26.52
CA LEU A 129 24.03 1.84 -26.66
C LEU A 129 23.61 2.62 -27.92
N GLU A 130 22.76 1.97 -28.73
CA GLU A 130 22.10 2.57 -29.89
C GLU A 130 20.76 1.89 -30.11
N LEU A 131 19.89 2.45 -30.95
CA LEU A 131 18.61 1.82 -31.28
C LEU A 131 18.82 0.46 -31.94
N GLY A 132 18.10 -0.54 -31.45
CA GLY A 132 18.17 -1.91 -31.91
C GLY A 132 19.32 -2.75 -31.34
N CYS A 133 20.20 -2.15 -30.52
CA CYS A 133 21.25 -2.90 -29.80
C CYS A 133 20.65 -3.86 -28.76
N THR A 134 21.46 -4.82 -28.34
CA THR A 134 21.11 -5.76 -27.26
C THR A 134 22.23 -5.77 -26.23
N VAL A 135 21.91 -5.44 -24.96
CA VAL A 135 22.81 -5.61 -23.81
C VAL A 135 22.77 -7.06 -23.36
N ASN A 136 23.94 -7.69 -23.27
CA ASN A 136 24.13 -9.01 -22.68
C ASN A 136 24.85 -8.84 -21.35
N PHE A 137 24.18 -9.23 -20.28
CA PHE A 137 24.63 -9.05 -18.91
C PHE A 137 24.59 -10.38 -18.15
N ASP A 138 25.71 -10.74 -17.53
CA ASP A 138 25.88 -12.03 -16.87
C ASP A 138 26.83 -11.87 -15.68
N TYR A 139 26.35 -12.18 -14.46
CA TYR A 139 27.14 -12.14 -13.23
C TYR A 139 26.74 -13.23 -12.25
N GLU A 140 27.66 -13.50 -11.33
CA GLU A 140 27.47 -14.42 -10.20
C GLU A 140 27.81 -13.74 -8.88
N ILE A 141 27.05 -14.07 -7.83
CA ILE A 141 27.36 -13.75 -6.43
C ILE A 141 27.56 -15.07 -5.69
N HIS A 142 28.76 -15.27 -5.17
CA HIS A 142 29.04 -16.35 -4.26
C HIS A 142 28.96 -15.84 -2.81
N SER A 143 28.04 -16.38 -2.00
CA SER A 143 27.87 -16.09 -0.57
C SER A 143 28.50 -17.19 0.27
N ARG A 144 29.39 -16.82 1.19
CA ARG A 144 30.02 -17.77 2.14
C ARG A 144 28.97 -18.42 3.04
N ALA A 145 29.25 -19.64 3.48
CA ALA A 145 28.43 -20.35 4.46
C ALA A 145 28.17 -19.49 5.71
N GLY A 146 26.93 -19.48 6.19
CA GLY A 146 26.49 -18.72 7.35
C GLY A 146 26.27 -17.21 7.10
N TYR A 147 26.37 -16.73 5.86
CA TYR A 147 25.95 -15.37 5.51
C TYR A 147 24.43 -15.23 5.49
N LEU A 148 23.73 -16.06 4.72
CA LEU A 148 22.29 -16.21 4.78
C LEU A 148 21.94 -17.51 5.49
N PRO A 149 20.97 -17.51 6.42
CA PRO A 149 20.62 -18.69 7.21
C PRO A 149 19.80 -19.72 6.43
N PHE A 150 19.10 -19.29 5.39
CA PHE A 150 18.22 -20.11 4.55
C PHE A 150 18.08 -19.52 3.14
N ILE A 151 17.58 -20.31 2.20
CA ILE A 151 17.21 -19.84 0.88
C ILE A 151 15.70 -19.59 0.86
N ASN A 152 15.29 -18.34 0.59
CA ASN A 152 13.92 -17.94 0.37
C ASN A 152 13.85 -16.75 -0.57
N GLU A 153 12.82 -16.72 -1.39
CA GLU A 153 12.60 -15.61 -2.32
C GLU A 153 11.11 -15.40 -2.59
N ASN A 154 10.78 -14.14 -2.87
CA ASN A 154 9.47 -13.68 -3.29
C ASN A 154 9.65 -12.87 -4.58
N ILE A 155 9.56 -13.54 -5.74
CA ILE A 155 9.93 -13.01 -7.03
C ILE A 155 8.68 -12.60 -7.81
N ILE A 156 8.53 -11.32 -8.11
CA ILE A 156 7.57 -10.86 -9.12
C ILE A 156 8.14 -11.23 -10.49
N LEU A 157 7.31 -11.88 -11.33
CA LEU A 157 7.76 -12.43 -12.61
C LEU A 157 7.71 -11.43 -13.76
N GLN A 158 7.06 -10.26 -13.55
CA GLN A 158 7.00 -9.18 -14.53
C GLN A 158 8.06 -8.11 -14.25
N GLU A 159 8.61 -7.54 -15.30
CA GLU A 159 9.53 -6.40 -15.28
C GLU A 159 8.82 -5.13 -15.80
N ASP A 160 9.51 -3.99 -15.81
CA ASP A 160 8.94 -2.71 -16.29
C ASP A 160 8.78 -2.68 -17.82
N VAL A 161 9.35 -3.66 -18.52
CA VAL A 161 9.16 -3.93 -19.95
C VAL A 161 8.86 -5.41 -20.17
N PRO A 162 8.27 -5.80 -21.31
CA PRO A 162 7.93 -7.20 -21.57
C PRO A 162 9.16 -8.12 -21.52
N VAL A 163 8.90 -9.40 -21.19
CA VAL A 163 9.92 -10.45 -21.13
C VAL A 163 9.50 -11.60 -22.03
N GLU A 164 10.27 -11.87 -23.11
CA GLU A 164 9.97 -12.99 -24.02
C GLU A 164 10.20 -14.34 -23.35
N GLN A 165 11.28 -14.48 -22.57
CA GLN A 165 11.62 -15.71 -21.87
C GLN A 165 12.19 -15.42 -20.48
N LEU A 166 11.58 -15.99 -19.44
CA LEU A 166 12.11 -16.00 -18.08
C LEU A 166 12.32 -17.43 -17.63
N GLU A 167 13.55 -17.77 -17.20
CA GLU A 167 13.88 -19.05 -16.57
C GLU A 167 14.34 -18.82 -15.14
N ILE A 168 13.70 -19.49 -14.18
CA ILE A 168 14.15 -19.53 -12.78
C ILE A 168 14.50 -20.96 -12.42
N VAL A 169 15.67 -21.15 -11.83
CA VAL A 169 16.19 -22.44 -11.39
C VAL A 169 16.60 -22.34 -9.93
N VAL A 170 16.14 -23.28 -9.12
CA VAL A 170 16.58 -23.43 -7.74
C VAL A 170 17.18 -24.81 -7.56
N LYS A 171 18.42 -24.87 -7.05
CA LYS A 171 19.14 -26.10 -6.75
C LYS A 171 19.38 -26.19 -5.25
N VAL A 172 18.96 -27.29 -4.68
CA VAL A 172 19.22 -27.60 -3.25
C VAL A 172 19.90 -28.97 -3.14
N PRO A 173 20.70 -29.21 -2.11
CA PRO A 173 21.27 -30.54 -1.87
C PRO A 173 20.18 -31.62 -1.81
N GLU A 174 20.47 -32.81 -2.32
CA GLU A 174 19.53 -33.93 -2.25
C GLU A 174 19.16 -34.23 -0.78
N GLY A 175 17.85 -34.34 -0.52
CA GLY A 175 17.31 -34.47 0.84
C GLY A 175 16.95 -33.13 1.52
N THR A 176 17.30 -31.98 0.96
CA THR A 176 16.78 -30.68 1.40
C THR A 176 15.39 -30.45 0.82
N GLU A 177 14.42 -30.19 1.68
CA GLU A 177 13.07 -29.82 1.26
C GLU A 177 13.06 -28.37 0.73
N LEU A 178 12.43 -28.15 -0.42
CA LEU A 178 12.15 -26.84 -0.96
C LEU A 178 10.64 -26.75 -1.25
N ASN A 179 9.96 -25.90 -0.53
CA ASN A 179 8.55 -25.59 -0.76
C ASN A 179 8.42 -24.37 -1.68
N TYR A 180 7.39 -24.34 -2.51
CA TYR A 180 7.13 -23.21 -3.40
C TYR A 180 5.64 -23.04 -3.70
N THR A 181 5.25 -21.82 -4.07
CA THR A 181 3.94 -21.50 -4.60
C THR A 181 4.05 -20.49 -5.75
N LEU A 182 3.12 -20.58 -6.68
CA LEU A 182 2.93 -19.60 -7.75
C LEU A 182 1.59 -18.90 -7.55
N LEU A 183 1.62 -17.58 -7.56
CA LEU A 183 0.43 -16.75 -7.42
C LEU A 183 0.15 -16.05 -8.76
N ASN A 184 -1.13 -15.98 -9.12
CA ASN A 184 -1.63 -15.36 -10.35
C ASN A 184 -1.06 -15.96 -11.65
N LEU A 185 -0.57 -17.19 -11.57
CA LEU A 185 -0.08 -17.95 -12.73
C LEU A 185 -0.15 -19.44 -12.42
N ASP A 186 -0.66 -20.24 -13.36
CA ASP A 186 -0.77 -21.69 -13.23
C ASP A 186 0.37 -22.38 -13.99
N THR A 187 1.42 -22.75 -13.28
CA THR A 187 2.59 -23.44 -13.82
C THR A 187 3.28 -24.24 -12.72
N GLU A 188 3.71 -25.45 -13.01
CA GLU A 188 4.45 -26.31 -12.08
C GLU A 188 5.95 -26.30 -12.36
N ALA A 189 6.76 -26.55 -11.32
CA ALA A 189 8.19 -26.76 -11.47
C ALA A 189 8.47 -28.06 -12.25
N LYS A 190 9.43 -28.01 -13.16
CA LYS A 190 10.09 -29.22 -13.63
C LYS A 190 11.15 -29.63 -12.60
N VAL A 191 10.95 -30.76 -11.94
CA VAL A 191 11.88 -31.28 -10.92
C VAL A 191 12.78 -32.35 -11.53
N SER A 192 14.08 -32.31 -11.22
CA SER A 192 15.07 -33.32 -11.62
C SER A 192 16.16 -33.43 -10.57
N SER A 193 16.77 -34.60 -10.44
CA SER A 193 17.92 -34.83 -9.54
C SER A 193 19.14 -35.22 -10.34
N SER A 194 20.27 -34.59 -10.06
CA SER A 194 21.58 -34.88 -10.64
C SER A 194 22.71 -34.39 -9.76
N GLU A 195 23.82 -35.11 -9.74
CA GLU A 195 25.06 -34.69 -9.07
C GLU A 195 24.89 -34.35 -7.58
N GLY A 196 23.95 -35.01 -6.86
CA GLY A 196 23.67 -34.77 -5.44
C GLY A 196 22.80 -33.54 -5.16
N TYR A 197 22.12 -33.00 -6.20
CA TYR A 197 21.18 -31.89 -6.08
C TYR A 197 19.80 -32.28 -6.58
N THR A 198 18.78 -31.72 -5.95
CA THR A 198 17.43 -31.60 -6.50
C THR A 198 17.29 -30.22 -7.12
N GLN A 199 16.92 -30.19 -8.41
CA GLN A 199 16.74 -28.97 -9.18
C GLN A 199 15.26 -28.76 -9.50
N TYR A 200 14.76 -27.58 -9.17
CA TYR A 200 13.45 -27.07 -9.55
C TYR A 200 13.61 -26.01 -10.64
N SER A 201 12.84 -26.07 -11.72
CA SER A 201 12.94 -25.09 -12.80
C SER A 201 11.58 -24.69 -13.34
N TRP A 202 11.39 -23.39 -13.55
CA TRP A 202 10.21 -22.78 -14.15
C TRP A 202 10.62 -22.00 -15.38
N LYS A 203 9.78 -22.07 -16.42
CA LYS A 203 10.00 -21.35 -17.68
C LYS A 203 8.71 -20.63 -18.06
N PHE A 204 8.82 -19.32 -18.17
CA PHE A 204 7.73 -18.44 -18.54
C PHE A 204 8.04 -17.79 -19.88
N LYS A 205 7.00 -17.51 -20.68
CA LYS A 205 7.14 -16.89 -22.00
C LYS A 205 6.12 -15.76 -22.16
N ASN A 206 6.55 -14.71 -22.87
CA ASN A 206 5.70 -13.60 -23.26
C ASN A 206 4.98 -12.96 -22.05
N LEU A 207 5.76 -12.66 -21.02
CA LEU A 207 5.25 -11.93 -19.86
C LEU A 207 5.09 -10.46 -20.23
N ASN A 208 3.92 -9.90 -19.92
CA ASN A 208 3.65 -8.48 -20.08
C ASN A 208 4.50 -7.67 -19.10
N ASN A 209 4.68 -6.38 -19.37
CA ASN A 209 5.28 -5.45 -18.42
C ASN A 209 4.31 -5.16 -17.25
N ARG A 210 4.87 -4.64 -16.17
CA ARG A 210 4.08 -4.09 -15.06
C ARG A 210 3.38 -2.82 -15.49
N VAL A 211 2.17 -2.64 -15.00
CA VAL A 211 1.40 -1.40 -15.12
C VAL A 211 1.34 -0.73 -13.76
N TYR A 212 1.53 0.59 -13.74
CA TYR A 212 1.47 1.40 -12.53
C TYR A 212 0.30 2.38 -12.59
N GLU A 213 -0.66 2.19 -11.71
CA GLU A 213 -1.81 3.06 -11.55
C GLU A 213 -1.94 3.54 -10.10
N SER A 214 -2.52 4.72 -9.90
CA SER A 214 -2.76 5.23 -8.55
C SER A 214 -3.71 4.32 -7.78
N ASN A 215 -3.50 4.20 -6.45
CA ASN A 215 -4.30 3.35 -5.57
C ASN A 215 -4.35 1.86 -5.97
N GLN A 216 -3.34 1.36 -6.68
CA GLN A 216 -3.16 -0.09 -6.85
C GLN A 216 -2.66 -0.70 -5.53
N PRO A 217 -2.84 -2.02 -5.32
CA PRO A 217 -2.31 -2.69 -4.13
C PRO A 217 -0.79 -2.52 -4.00
N GLU A 218 -0.31 -1.99 -2.87
CA GLU A 218 1.11 -1.76 -2.62
C GLU A 218 1.91 -3.08 -2.61
N ASP A 219 1.32 -4.15 -2.12
CA ASP A 219 1.90 -5.49 -2.11
C ASP A 219 1.89 -6.17 -3.49
N GLN A 220 1.34 -5.48 -4.50
CA GLN A 220 1.27 -5.95 -5.89
C GLN A 220 0.69 -7.36 -6.01
N ARG A 221 -0.33 -7.69 -5.17
CA ARG A 221 -0.98 -9.02 -5.09
C ARG A 221 -1.59 -9.51 -6.41
N HIS A 222 -1.83 -8.62 -7.35
CA HIS A 222 -2.36 -8.94 -8.68
C HIS A 222 -1.30 -9.43 -9.67
N LEU A 223 0.00 -9.23 -9.36
CA LEU A 223 1.09 -9.61 -10.26
C LEU A 223 1.43 -11.11 -10.12
N PRO A 224 1.82 -11.77 -11.23
CA PRO A 224 2.33 -13.13 -11.20
C PRO A 224 3.63 -13.20 -10.38
N ARG A 225 3.72 -14.20 -9.51
CA ARG A 225 4.76 -14.29 -8.50
C ARG A 225 5.15 -15.72 -8.20
N LEU A 226 6.45 -15.97 -8.09
CA LEU A 226 7.01 -17.22 -7.58
C LEU A 226 7.56 -16.98 -6.17
N ILE A 227 7.10 -17.76 -5.21
CA ILE A 227 7.58 -17.77 -3.84
C ILE A 227 8.18 -19.14 -3.55
N PHE A 228 9.36 -19.20 -2.94
CA PHE A 228 9.95 -20.45 -2.47
C PHE A 228 10.77 -20.26 -1.20
N ALA A 229 10.86 -21.31 -0.39
CA ALA A 229 11.67 -21.36 0.82
C ALA A 229 12.07 -22.80 1.15
N ASN A 230 13.23 -22.96 1.81
CA ASN A 230 13.65 -24.23 2.42
C ASN A 230 13.44 -24.25 3.94
N VAL A 231 12.68 -23.30 4.46
CA VAL A 231 12.33 -23.19 5.90
C VAL A 231 10.85 -22.88 6.06
N THR A 232 10.29 -23.23 7.21
CA THR A 232 8.92 -22.87 7.61
C THR A 232 8.86 -21.45 8.17
N PRO A 233 7.67 -20.83 8.31
CA PRO A 233 7.51 -19.55 8.98
C PRO A 233 8.06 -19.55 10.42
N GLU A 234 7.87 -20.64 11.17
CA GLU A 234 8.42 -20.81 12.51
C GLU A 234 9.96 -20.70 12.52
N GLU A 235 10.64 -21.46 11.66
CA GLU A 235 12.11 -21.46 11.58
C GLU A 235 12.65 -20.09 11.14
N ALA A 236 11.99 -19.43 10.18
CA ALA A 236 12.37 -18.10 9.73
C ALA A 236 12.19 -17.02 10.82
N LEU A 237 11.07 -17.05 11.57
CA LEU A 237 10.80 -16.12 12.66
C LEU A 237 11.71 -16.36 13.87
N GLN A 238 12.03 -17.62 14.21
CA GLN A 238 13.00 -17.95 15.24
C GLN A 238 14.40 -17.38 14.92
N GLN A 239 14.80 -17.36 13.65
CA GLN A 239 16.08 -16.78 13.24
C GLN A 239 16.15 -15.27 13.56
N VAL A 240 15.09 -14.51 13.30
CA VAL A 240 15.07 -13.05 13.58
C VAL A 240 14.83 -12.73 15.06
N ALA A 241 14.28 -13.68 15.82
CA ALA A 241 14.05 -13.54 17.27
C ALA A 241 15.19 -14.08 18.13
N ALA A 242 16.23 -14.70 17.53
CA ALA A 242 17.31 -15.39 18.25
C ALA A 242 18.14 -14.47 19.16
N GLU A 243 18.19 -13.17 18.89
CA GLU A 243 18.87 -12.16 19.72
C GLU A 243 17.97 -11.69 20.87
N ASP A 244 17.92 -12.44 21.97
CA ASP A 244 17.19 -12.03 23.19
C ASP A 244 18.09 -11.23 24.16
N SER A 245 18.66 -10.12 23.67
CA SER A 245 19.45 -9.21 24.52
C SER A 245 18.53 -8.30 25.34
N PRO A 246 18.70 -8.22 26.68
CA PRO A 246 17.92 -7.32 27.52
C PRO A 246 18.31 -5.85 27.26
N LEU A 247 17.43 -4.91 27.66
CA LEU A 247 17.80 -3.49 27.72
C LEU A 247 18.91 -3.26 28.74
N ASN A 248 19.92 -2.47 28.40
CA ASN A 248 20.96 -2.03 29.33
C ASN A 248 20.43 -1.00 30.35
N ASP A 249 21.25 -0.65 31.35
CA ASP A 249 20.84 0.27 32.41
C ASP A 249 20.61 1.70 31.91
N GLU A 250 21.32 2.15 30.88
CA GLU A 250 21.12 3.47 30.24
C GLU A 250 19.73 3.57 29.64
N ILE A 251 19.35 2.60 28.81
CA ILE A 251 18.02 2.57 28.17
C ILE A 251 16.92 2.45 29.22
N ARG A 252 17.09 1.57 30.23
CA ARG A 252 16.14 1.42 31.33
C ARG A 252 15.93 2.72 32.12
N GLN A 253 17.02 3.43 32.44
CA GLN A 253 16.96 4.70 33.12
C GLN A 253 16.24 5.74 32.28
N TYR A 254 16.54 5.82 30.99
CA TYR A 254 15.88 6.74 30.05
C TYR A 254 14.38 6.48 29.94
N VAL A 255 13.98 5.22 29.74
CA VAL A 255 12.58 4.80 29.70
C VAL A 255 11.86 5.19 31.01
N THR A 256 12.47 4.90 32.17
CA THR A 256 11.89 5.26 33.46
C THR A 256 11.65 6.75 33.60
N GLN A 257 12.61 7.58 33.17
CA GLN A 257 12.44 9.04 33.18
C GLN A 257 11.29 9.52 32.30
N ARG A 258 11.17 8.96 31.08
CA ARG A 258 10.15 9.33 30.09
C ARG A 258 8.73 9.02 30.55
N ILE A 259 8.54 7.89 31.23
CA ILE A 259 7.19 7.48 31.69
C ILE A 259 6.85 7.97 33.10
N THR A 260 7.78 8.59 33.82
CA THR A 260 7.53 9.13 35.17
C THR A 260 6.36 10.12 35.15
N GLY A 261 5.41 9.90 36.08
CA GLY A 261 4.21 10.73 36.23
C GLY A 261 3.04 10.34 35.29
N LYS A 262 3.24 9.47 34.33
CA LYS A 262 2.13 8.95 33.50
C LYS A 262 1.36 7.89 34.29
N LYS A 263 0.03 8.12 34.45
CA LYS A 263 -0.82 7.27 35.29
C LYS A 263 -1.62 6.23 34.52
N LYS A 264 -1.83 6.47 33.21
CA LYS A 264 -2.61 5.57 32.34
C LYS A 264 -1.65 4.78 31.44
N GLU A 265 -1.88 3.48 31.31
CA GLU A 265 -1.10 2.60 30.44
C GLU A 265 -1.03 3.09 29.02
N ILE A 266 -2.14 3.54 28.46
CA ILE A 266 -2.20 4.08 27.09
C ILE A 266 -1.26 5.28 26.86
N HIS A 267 -1.05 6.12 27.88
CA HIS A 267 -0.11 7.25 27.79
C HIS A 267 1.35 6.77 27.84
N ILE A 268 1.63 5.67 28.57
CA ILE A 268 2.96 5.02 28.57
C ILE A 268 3.22 4.39 27.20
N ILE A 269 2.25 3.64 26.67
CA ILE A 269 2.33 3.01 25.34
C ILE A 269 2.66 4.08 24.29
N ARG A 270 1.90 5.17 24.27
CA ARG A 270 2.07 6.23 23.27
C ARG A 270 3.40 6.94 23.39
N GLU A 271 3.87 7.20 24.60
CA GLU A 271 5.17 7.83 24.85
C GLU A 271 6.32 6.96 24.32
N LEU A 272 6.29 5.66 24.59
CA LEU A 272 7.32 4.73 24.12
C LEU A 272 7.24 4.51 22.60
N GLN A 273 6.03 4.48 22.04
CA GLN A 273 5.84 4.42 20.59
C GLN A 273 6.40 5.66 19.89
N LYS A 274 6.15 6.86 20.42
CA LYS A 274 6.73 8.11 19.93
C LYS A 274 8.25 8.13 20.07
N LEU A 275 8.77 7.71 21.22
CA LEU A 275 10.21 7.62 21.45
C LEU A 275 10.89 6.77 20.36
N VAL A 276 10.37 5.59 20.09
CA VAL A 276 10.99 4.68 19.10
C VAL A 276 10.67 5.13 17.66
N GLY A 277 9.47 5.60 17.41
CA GLY A 277 9.03 6.04 16.07
C GLY A 277 9.71 7.33 15.61
N ASP A 278 9.73 8.36 16.46
CA ASP A 278 10.12 9.73 16.10
C ASP A 278 11.59 10.03 16.42
N GLU A 279 12.13 9.49 17.54
CA GLU A 279 13.47 9.88 18.01
C GLU A 279 14.58 8.92 17.52
N ILE A 280 14.25 7.66 17.15
CA ILE A 280 15.19 6.72 16.54
C ILE A 280 15.08 6.83 15.01
N ASN A 281 16.19 7.14 14.35
CA ASN A 281 16.22 7.29 12.89
C ASN A 281 15.86 5.98 12.17
N ASP A 282 15.21 6.11 11.00
CA ASP A 282 14.87 4.97 10.16
C ASP A 282 16.06 4.52 9.29
N PHE A 283 16.46 3.27 9.44
CA PHE A 283 17.37 2.58 8.54
C PHE A 283 16.54 1.65 7.64
N ASN A 284 16.24 2.11 6.43
CA ASN A 284 15.43 1.37 5.46
C ASN A 284 16.23 0.26 4.78
N ILE A 285 16.89 -0.57 5.58
CA ILE A 285 17.69 -1.70 5.11
C ILE A 285 16.79 -2.92 4.97
N PRO A 286 16.66 -3.50 3.77
CA PRO A 286 15.93 -4.76 3.59
C PRO A 286 16.53 -5.88 4.44
N LEU A 287 15.65 -6.77 4.91
CA LEU A 287 15.99 -7.76 5.94
C LEU A 287 17.10 -8.75 5.51
N GLU A 288 17.14 -9.09 4.22
CA GLU A 288 18.19 -9.94 3.64
C GLU A 288 19.58 -9.30 3.71
N TYR A 289 19.69 -7.96 3.55
CA TYR A 289 20.96 -7.24 3.70
C TYR A 289 21.33 -7.03 5.17
N ALA A 290 20.38 -7.15 6.09
CA ALA A 290 20.62 -7.26 7.53
C ALA A 290 20.86 -8.73 7.97
N ARG A 291 20.94 -9.70 7.03
CA ARG A 291 21.21 -11.11 7.27
C ARG A 291 20.16 -11.80 8.14
N TYR A 292 18.93 -11.33 8.13
CA TYR A 292 17.85 -11.82 9.00
C TYR A 292 18.24 -11.83 10.51
N THR A 293 19.19 -10.97 10.90
CA THR A 293 19.70 -10.90 12.28
C THR A 293 19.64 -9.45 12.78
N PRO A 294 18.70 -9.10 13.66
CA PRO A 294 18.61 -7.75 14.21
C PRO A 294 19.83 -7.45 15.09
N ARG A 295 20.22 -6.19 15.14
CA ARG A 295 21.23 -5.72 16.10
C ARG A 295 20.63 -5.67 17.50
N THR A 296 21.49 -5.81 18.52
CA THR A 296 21.07 -5.71 19.92
C THR A 296 20.49 -4.32 20.22
N PRO A 297 19.57 -4.17 21.20
CA PRO A 297 19.02 -2.88 21.62
C PRO A 297 20.10 -1.84 21.94
N ASP A 298 21.23 -2.25 22.52
CA ASP A 298 22.35 -1.35 22.82
C ASP A 298 22.99 -0.77 21.57
N LYS A 299 23.22 -1.59 20.54
CA LYS A 299 23.77 -1.15 19.26
C LYS A 299 22.81 -0.21 18.52
N VAL A 300 21.51 -0.51 18.58
CA VAL A 300 20.46 0.33 18.04
C VAL A 300 20.45 1.69 18.73
N TRP A 301 20.46 1.69 20.06
CA TRP A 301 20.47 2.91 20.88
C TRP A 301 21.70 3.77 20.63
N GLN A 302 22.90 3.17 20.65
CA GLN A 302 24.17 3.87 20.40
C GLN A 302 24.27 4.48 19.01
N SER A 303 23.69 3.84 17.99
CA SER A 303 23.68 4.35 16.62
C SER A 303 22.58 5.36 16.35
N ASN A 304 21.65 5.55 17.30
CA ASN A 304 20.44 6.35 17.15
C ASN A 304 19.71 6.08 15.82
N GLY A 305 19.62 4.80 15.43
CA GLY A 305 18.94 4.41 14.19
C GLY A 305 18.74 2.91 14.12
N ALA A 306 17.65 2.49 13.51
CA ALA A 306 17.19 1.10 13.49
C ALA A 306 16.43 0.76 12.21
N THR A 307 16.50 -0.52 11.82
CA THR A 307 15.59 -1.09 10.83
C THR A 307 14.17 -1.20 11.43
N PRO A 308 13.12 -1.33 10.62
CA PRO A 308 11.75 -1.50 11.12
C PRO A 308 11.62 -2.65 12.14
N LEU A 309 12.24 -3.81 11.87
CA LEU A 309 12.29 -4.93 12.79
C LEU A 309 12.98 -4.56 14.12
N GLU A 310 14.15 -3.90 14.06
CA GLU A 310 14.89 -3.48 15.25
C GLU A 310 14.12 -2.46 16.09
N LYS A 311 13.38 -1.52 15.45
CA LYS A 311 12.46 -0.61 16.15
C LYS A 311 11.36 -1.38 16.87
N SER A 312 10.74 -2.35 16.20
CA SER A 312 9.68 -3.17 16.79
C SER A 312 10.19 -3.99 17.99
N ILE A 313 11.40 -4.56 17.91
CA ILE A 313 12.05 -5.26 19.01
C ILE A 313 12.35 -4.30 20.18
N LEU A 314 12.90 -3.12 19.89
CA LEU A 314 13.21 -2.12 20.92
C LEU A 314 11.94 -1.66 21.64
N LEU A 315 10.87 -1.34 20.91
CA LEU A 315 9.59 -0.97 21.48
C LEU A 315 9.01 -2.10 22.34
N ASN A 316 9.04 -3.34 21.84
CA ASN A 316 8.58 -4.52 22.58
C ASN A 316 9.27 -4.64 23.94
N LYS A 317 10.61 -4.53 23.96
CA LYS A 317 11.39 -4.62 25.19
C LYS A 317 11.15 -3.44 26.15
N MET A 318 10.96 -2.22 25.63
CA MET A 318 10.63 -1.04 26.46
C MET A 318 9.24 -1.16 27.08
N LEU A 319 8.24 -1.64 26.33
CA LEU A 319 6.89 -1.87 26.84
C LEU A 319 6.89 -2.93 27.96
N ASN A 320 7.50 -4.09 27.70
CA ASN A 320 7.59 -5.16 28.68
C ASN A 320 8.37 -4.74 29.95
N PHE A 321 9.46 -3.97 29.80
CA PHE A 321 10.19 -3.38 30.94
C PHE A 321 9.31 -2.43 31.77
N SER A 322 8.41 -1.70 31.11
CA SER A 322 7.46 -0.76 31.75
C SER A 322 6.22 -1.44 32.36
N GLY A 323 6.16 -2.78 32.34
CA GLY A 323 5.05 -3.58 32.88
C GLY A 323 3.86 -3.73 31.94
N ILE A 324 3.98 -3.30 30.69
CA ILE A 324 2.96 -3.47 29.65
C ILE A 324 3.28 -4.71 28.84
N LYS A 325 2.43 -5.74 28.93
CA LYS A 325 2.62 -6.97 28.14
C LYS A 325 2.52 -6.65 26.65
N SER A 326 3.61 -6.84 25.93
CA SER A 326 3.73 -6.63 24.49
C SER A 326 4.28 -7.90 23.83
N GLU A 327 3.68 -8.29 22.72
CA GLU A 327 4.07 -9.43 21.90
C GLU A 327 4.57 -8.93 20.55
N LEU A 328 5.80 -9.32 20.16
CA LEU A 328 6.32 -9.06 18.83
C LEU A 328 5.60 -9.98 17.84
N THR A 329 5.00 -9.41 16.83
CA THR A 329 4.10 -10.08 15.90
C THR A 329 4.53 -9.79 14.47
N TYR A 330 4.55 -10.82 13.62
CA TYR A 330 4.74 -10.69 12.18
C TYR A 330 3.37 -10.76 11.49
N ALA A 331 3.04 -9.76 10.70
CA ALA A 331 1.82 -9.70 9.92
C ALA A 331 2.14 -9.96 8.45
N GLN A 332 1.59 -11.04 7.90
CA GLN A 332 1.78 -11.44 6.51
C GLN A 332 0.43 -11.40 5.78
N PRO A 333 0.34 -10.78 4.58
CA PRO A 333 -0.87 -10.82 3.77
C PRO A 333 -1.36 -12.26 3.54
N SER A 334 -2.64 -12.51 3.81
CA SER A 334 -3.21 -13.88 3.78
C SER A 334 -3.05 -14.56 2.42
N PHE A 335 -3.04 -13.80 1.32
CA PHE A 335 -2.87 -14.35 -0.03
C PHE A 335 -1.47 -14.93 -0.29
N MET A 336 -0.46 -14.54 0.50
CA MET A 336 0.93 -15.05 0.42
C MET A 336 1.24 -16.07 1.51
N TYR A 337 0.36 -16.22 2.50
CA TYR A 337 0.63 -17.10 3.63
C TYR A 337 0.48 -18.56 3.26
N ASP A 338 1.51 -19.33 3.53
CA ASP A 338 1.52 -20.79 3.51
C ASP A 338 2.36 -21.28 4.69
N GLN A 339 1.83 -22.24 5.45
CA GLN A 339 2.51 -22.76 6.65
C GLN A 339 3.80 -23.53 6.34
N SER A 340 4.10 -23.83 5.08
CA SER A 340 5.35 -24.46 4.64
C SER A 340 6.38 -23.49 4.09
N LEU A 341 6.03 -22.19 3.94
CA LEU A 341 6.84 -21.18 3.28
C LEU A 341 7.28 -20.07 4.24
N GLY A 342 8.49 -20.18 4.78
CA GLY A 342 9.10 -19.19 5.66
C GLY A 342 9.62 -17.97 4.92
N ILE A 343 8.71 -17.10 4.45
CA ILE A 343 9.04 -15.89 3.71
C ILE A 343 8.97 -14.69 4.64
N LEU A 344 10.07 -13.98 4.78
CA LEU A 344 10.16 -12.71 5.49
C LEU A 344 10.50 -11.55 4.55
N ASN A 345 11.08 -11.85 3.40
CA ASN A 345 11.54 -10.87 2.43
C ASN A 345 10.37 -10.35 1.57
N GLY A 346 10.02 -9.06 1.75
CA GLY A 346 8.95 -8.42 0.99
C GLY A 346 7.56 -9.07 1.15
N ALA A 347 7.33 -9.79 2.26
CA ALA A 347 6.11 -10.57 2.46
C ALA A 347 5.25 -10.10 3.65
N GLY A 348 5.79 -9.27 4.54
CA GLY A 348 5.06 -8.78 5.70
C GLY A 348 5.88 -7.81 6.55
N GLU A 349 5.31 -7.41 7.67
CA GLU A 349 5.88 -6.41 8.57
C GLU A 349 5.79 -6.84 10.03
N PHE A 350 6.67 -6.27 10.87
CA PHE A 350 6.68 -6.53 12.30
C PHE A 350 5.96 -5.43 13.08
N TYR A 351 5.08 -5.86 13.98
CA TYR A 351 4.27 -5.02 14.85
C TYR A 351 4.43 -5.44 16.32
N ASN A 352 3.93 -4.60 17.22
CA ASN A 352 3.75 -4.95 18.62
C ASN A 352 2.25 -5.04 18.94
N VAL A 353 1.81 -6.17 19.48
CA VAL A 353 0.46 -6.34 19.99
C VAL A 353 0.48 -6.19 21.51
N VAL A 354 -0.28 -5.25 22.03
CA VAL A 354 -0.46 -5.03 23.47
C VAL A 354 -1.90 -5.28 23.86
N THR A 355 -2.11 -5.74 25.13
CA THR A 355 -3.45 -5.89 25.68
C THR A 355 -3.74 -4.73 26.64
N LEU A 356 -4.74 -3.93 26.35
CA LEU A 356 -5.18 -2.80 27.15
C LEU A 356 -6.65 -2.97 27.54
N ASN A 357 -6.95 -3.03 28.84
CA ASN A 357 -8.32 -3.24 29.36
C ASN A 357 -9.03 -4.50 28.79
N GLY A 358 -8.27 -5.53 28.42
CA GLY A 358 -8.80 -6.76 27.83
C GLY A 358 -8.92 -6.76 26.31
N GLU A 359 -8.61 -5.64 25.66
CA GLU A 359 -8.64 -5.49 24.21
C GLU A 359 -7.22 -5.44 23.64
N LYS A 360 -7.03 -5.94 22.42
CA LYS A 360 -5.73 -5.96 21.73
C LYS A 360 -5.57 -4.69 20.88
N LEU A 361 -4.44 -4.04 21.02
CA LEU A 361 -4.04 -2.87 20.26
C LEU A 361 -2.76 -3.20 19.48
N VAL A 362 -2.77 -2.95 18.17
CA VAL A 362 -1.59 -3.13 17.30
C VAL A 362 -0.84 -1.81 17.15
N LEU A 363 0.43 -1.85 17.45
CA LEU A 363 1.32 -0.68 17.40
C LEU A 363 2.34 -0.83 16.28
N THR A 364 2.40 0.17 15.42
CA THR A 364 3.50 0.37 14.46
C THR A 364 4.58 1.26 15.07
N THR A 365 5.79 1.16 14.57
CA THR A 365 6.90 2.08 14.84
C THR A 365 7.13 3.09 13.71
N ASP A 366 6.29 3.10 12.66
CA ASP A 366 6.27 4.19 11.68
C ASP A 366 5.52 5.40 12.27
N ALA A 367 6.27 6.47 12.54
CA ALA A 367 5.72 7.71 13.09
C ALA A 367 4.59 8.33 12.23
N ARG A 368 4.58 8.06 10.93
CA ARG A 368 3.56 8.54 9.98
C ARG A 368 2.25 7.78 10.06
N GLN A 369 2.25 6.60 10.66
CA GLN A 369 1.10 5.70 10.79
C GLN A 369 0.70 5.53 12.26
N ALA A 370 0.33 6.62 12.92
CA ALA A 370 0.03 6.60 14.35
C ALA A 370 -1.31 5.94 14.73
N ASN A 371 -2.15 5.60 13.75
CA ASN A 371 -3.46 4.99 13.97
C ASN A 371 -3.36 3.52 14.41
N ASN A 372 -4.46 2.98 14.93
CA ASN A 372 -4.56 1.56 15.24
C ASN A 372 -4.48 0.71 13.97
N GLN A 373 -3.38 -0.01 13.80
CA GLN A 373 -3.12 -0.83 12.63
C GLN A 373 -4.01 -2.08 12.54
N ALA A 374 -4.69 -2.46 13.60
CA ALA A 374 -5.54 -3.65 13.61
C ALA A 374 -6.60 -3.66 12.49
N PHE A 375 -7.14 -2.47 12.17
CA PHE A 375 -8.13 -2.34 11.09
C PHE A 375 -7.53 -2.59 9.69
N TYR A 376 -6.26 -2.25 9.48
CA TYR A 376 -5.57 -2.46 8.21
C TYR A 376 -5.10 -3.90 8.02
N LEU A 377 -4.94 -4.65 9.12
CA LEU A 377 -4.42 -6.01 9.13
C LEU A 377 -5.50 -7.10 9.00
N LYS A 378 -6.74 -6.77 8.72
CA LYS A 378 -7.86 -7.74 8.61
C LYS A 378 -7.59 -8.87 7.61
N ASP A 379 -6.94 -8.59 6.49
CA ASP A 379 -6.60 -9.57 5.46
C ASP A 379 -5.15 -10.09 5.59
N HIS A 380 -4.61 -10.06 6.82
CA HIS A 380 -3.31 -10.61 7.16
C HIS A 380 -3.43 -11.80 8.12
N VAL A 381 -2.50 -12.72 8.01
CA VAL A 381 -2.23 -13.71 9.05
C VAL A 381 -1.23 -13.11 10.02
N LEU A 382 -1.57 -13.12 11.29
CA LEU A 382 -0.69 -12.64 12.36
C LEU A 382 0.00 -13.82 13.03
N LEU A 383 1.32 -13.79 13.06
CA LEU A 383 2.15 -14.85 13.63
C LEU A 383 2.96 -14.30 14.82
N ASP A 384 3.04 -15.04 15.91
CA ASP A 384 4.02 -14.77 16.94
C ASP A 384 5.44 -15.17 16.48
N ILE A 385 6.44 -14.91 17.30
CA ILE A 385 7.84 -15.27 17.00
C ILE A 385 8.11 -16.78 16.95
N HIS A 386 7.13 -17.61 17.31
CA HIS A 386 7.17 -19.08 17.20
C HIS A 386 6.39 -19.59 15.99
N GLY A 387 5.95 -18.68 15.10
CA GLY A 387 5.19 -19.04 13.92
C GLY A 387 3.74 -19.46 14.20
N GLN A 388 3.26 -19.29 15.44
CA GLN A 388 1.89 -19.62 15.79
C GLN A 388 0.94 -18.48 15.39
N SER A 389 -0.15 -18.84 14.74
CA SER A 389 -1.19 -17.85 14.41
C SER A 389 -1.83 -17.28 15.68
N ILE A 390 -1.94 -15.97 15.74
CA ILE A 390 -2.66 -15.27 16.81
C ILE A 390 -4.00 -14.74 16.29
N ASP A 391 -4.99 -14.68 17.18
CA ASP A 391 -6.32 -14.14 16.83
C ASP A 391 -6.24 -12.69 16.39
N GLN A 392 -7.08 -12.32 15.44
CA GLN A 392 -7.20 -10.93 14.99
C GLN A 392 -7.48 -10.00 16.17
N PRO A 393 -6.78 -8.84 16.27
CA PRO A 393 -6.90 -7.94 17.40
C PRO A 393 -8.25 -7.26 17.52
N VAL A 394 -8.98 -7.10 16.41
CA VAL A 394 -10.29 -6.45 16.37
C VAL A 394 -11.27 -7.38 15.65
N SER A 395 -12.45 -7.59 16.24
CA SER A 395 -13.49 -8.39 15.62
C SER A 395 -14.03 -7.71 14.34
N GLU A 396 -14.60 -8.50 13.41
CA GLU A 396 -15.18 -7.96 12.18
C GLU A 396 -16.27 -6.92 12.45
N THR A 397 -17.10 -7.16 13.47
CA THR A 397 -18.20 -6.26 13.86
C THR A 397 -17.72 -4.96 14.50
N GLU A 398 -16.59 -4.98 15.21
CA GLU A 398 -16.00 -3.79 15.84
C GLU A 398 -15.20 -2.94 14.84
N ALA A 399 -14.87 -3.51 13.70
CA ALA A 399 -14.06 -2.88 12.69
C ALA A 399 -14.89 -2.33 11.51
N GLU A 400 -16.21 -2.31 11.59
CA GLU A 400 -17.03 -1.72 10.53
C GLU A 400 -16.78 -0.20 10.46
N PRO A 401 -16.30 0.32 9.33
CA PRO A 401 -16.05 1.75 9.18
C PRO A 401 -17.36 2.51 9.05
N GLU A 402 -17.41 3.66 9.65
CA GLU A 402 -18.54 4.60 9.54
C GLU A 402 -18.01 6.03 9.53
N VAL A 403 -18.56 6.83 8.64
CA VAL A 403 -18.52 8.29 8.72
C VAL A 403 -19.96 8.79 8.71
N MET A 404 -20.41 9.33 9.83
CA MET A 404 -21.76 9.86 9.94
C MET A 404 -21.70 11.31 10.44
N VAL A 405 -22.43 12.18 9.74
CA VAL A 405 -22.62 13.58 10.11
C VAL A 405 -24.12 13.88 10.14
N LYS A 406 -24.64 14.29 11.30
CA LYS A 406 -26.02 14.76 11.44
C LYS A 406 -26.01 16.15 12.00
N ALA A 407 -26.71 17.08 11.37
CA ALA A 407 -26.79 18.44 11.89
C ALA A 407 -28.16 19.11 11.67
N ASN A 408 -28.52 19.92 12.65
CA ASN A 408 -29.69 20.78 12.60
C ASN A 408 -29.21 22.22 12.61
N PHE A 409 -29.39 22.92 11.51
CA PHE A 409 -28.90 24.26 11.29
C PHE A 409 -30.03 25.27 11.08
N GLN A 410 -29.75 26.51 11.43
CA GLN A 410 -30.48 27.69 11.00
C GLN A 410 -29.60 28.51 10.06
N LEU A 411 -30.16 28.93 8.96
CA LEU A 411 -29.54 29.85 8.00
C LEU A 411 -30.25 31.18 8.08
N ASN A 412 -29.51 32.26 8.32
CA ASN A 412 -30.09 33.60 8.36
C ASN A 412 -30.00 34.32 6.99
N SER A 413 -30.65 35.47 6.85
CA SER A 413 -30.68 36.26 5.61
C SER A 413 -29.33 36.89 5.23
N HIS A 414 -28.32 36.80 6.06
CA HIS A 414 -26.95 37.29 5.80
C HIS A 414 -26.01 36.15 5.36
N GLY A 415 -26.48 34.90 5.31
CA GLY A 415 -25.67 33.75 4.97
C GLY A 415 -24.84 33.18 6.11
N GLU A 416 -25.27 33.43 7.36
CA GLU A 416 -24.68 32.82 8.53
C GLU A 416 -25.45 31.55 8.88
N LEU A 417 -24.73 30.44 8.96
CA LEU A 417 -25.25 29.13 9.36
C LEU A 417 -24.86 28.86 10.81
N SER A 418 -25.80 28.43 11.62
CA SER A 418 -25.54 28.06 13.01
C SER A 418 -26.42 26.89 13.46
N GLY A 419 -25.90 26.04 14.34
CA GLY A 419 -26.66 24.92 14.91
C GLY A 419 -25.78 23.82 15.47
N ARG A 420 -26.42 22.72 15.86
CA ARG A 420 -25.74 21.58 16.48
C ARG A 420 -25.49 20.48 15.47
N ALA A 421 -24.27 19.96 15.48
CA ALA A 421 -23.83 18.82 14.65
C ALA A 421 -23.39 17.65 15.54
N GLU A 422 -23.65 16.44 15.08
CA GLU A 422 -23.11 15.17 15.58
C GLU A 422 -22.22 14.56 14.52
N VAL A 423 -21.03 14.10 14.93
CA VAL A 423 -20.02 13.48 14.06
C VAL A 423 -19.63 12.14 14.64
N SER A 424 -19.67 11.08 13.83
CA SER A 424 -19.18 9.75 14.15
C SER A 424 -18.14 9.33 13.12
N VAL A 425 -16.96 8.90 13.58
CA VAL A 425 -15.87 8.36 12.73
C VAL A 425 -15.38 7.07 13.39
N LEU A 426 -15.66 5.95 12.76
CA LEU A 426 -15.29 4.61 13.22
C LEU A 426 -14.34 3.92 12.24
N GLY A 427 -13.66 2.87 12.70
CA GLY A 427 -12.81 2.02 11.87
C GLY A 427 -11.42 2.59 11.63
N ALA A 428 -10.83 2.27 10.47
CA ALA A 428 -9.43 2.56 10.16
C ALA A 428 -9.09 4.05 10.11
N ASN A 429 -10.04 4.91 9.74
CA ASN A 429 -9.84 6.37 9.68
C ASN A 429 -9.91 7.07 11.05
N ASN A 430 -10.11 6.31 12.14
CA ASN A 430 -10.19 6.87 13.48
C ASN A 430 -8.85 7.50 13.91
N PRO A 431 -8.75 8.82 14.09
CA PRO A 431 -7.50 9.49 14.42
C PRO A 431 -7.17 9.49 15.93
N TYR A 432 -7.82 8.66 16.73
CA TYR A 432 -7.68 8.66 18.18
C TYR A 432 -6.24 8.65 18.68
N LEU A 433 -5.40 7.75 18.14
CA LEU A 433 -4.01 7.64 18.58
C LEU A 433 -3.16 8.89 18.26
N ASN A 434 -3.56 9.70 17.29
CA ASN A 434 -2.89 10.95 16.98
C ASN A 434 -3.17 12.05 18.05
N TYR A 435 -4.33 11.96 18.72
CA TYR A 435 -4.81 12.97 19.65
C TYR A 435 -4.84 12.54 21.11
N LEU A 436 -4.38 11.34 21.39
CA LEU A 436 -4.47 10.67 22.69
C LEU A 436 -3.98 11.49 23.88
N ASP A 437 -2.88 12.24 23.72
CA ASP A 437 -2.29 13.03 24.79
C ASP A 437 -3.03 14.35 25.05
N GLN A 438 -3.98 14.68 24.21
CA GLN A 438 -4.71 15.95 24.25
C GLN A 438 -6.18 15.69 23.89
N VAL A 439 -6.99 15.28 24.87
CA VAL A 439 -8.44 15.08 24.68
C VAL A 439 -9.11 16.35 24.12
N GLU A 440 -8.50 17.50 24.36
CA GLU A 440 -8.87 18.80 23.76
C GLU A 440 -8.81 18.77 22.23
N ASN A 441 -7.97 17.89 21.65
CA ASN A 441 -7.86 17.71 20.20
C ASN A 441 -8.97 16.83 19.59
N ALA A 442 -9.87 16.27 20.38
CA ALA A 442 -11.12 15.70 19.85
C ALA A 442 -11.89 16.73 18.99
N ARG A 443 -11.71 18.01 19.29
CA ARG A 443 -12.19 19.13 18.47
C ARG A 443 -11.71 19.07 17.03
N GLU A 444 -10.49 18.60 16.77
CA GLU A 444 -9.91 18.49 15.42
C GLU A 444 -10.69 17.51 14.52
N VAL A 445 -11.32 16.50 15.12
CA VAL A 445 -12.21 15.57 14.37
C VAL A 445 -13.43 16.33 13.84
N ILE A 446 -14.00 17.22 14.65
CA ILE A 446 -15.12 18.07 14.21
C ILE A 446 -14.65 19.08 13.18
N GLN A 447 -13.45 19.66 13.37
CA GLN A 447 -12.86 20.62 12.44
C GLN A 447 -12.57 20.02 11.06
N SER A 448 -12.27 18.72 10.98
CA SER A 448 -12.05 18.02 9.71
C SER A 448 -13.33 17.86 8.87
N VAL A 449 -14.50 17.88 9.54
CA VAL A 449 -15.82 17.86 8.89
C VAL A 449 -16.30 19.28 8.57
N PHE A 450 -16.01 20.24 9.44
CA PHE A 450 -16.45 21.63 9.33
C PHE A 450 -15.26 22.58 9.22
N PRO A 451 -14.47 22.51 8.13
CA PRO A 451 -13.26 23.32 7.98
C PRO A 451 -13.61 24.82 7.90
N GLY A 452 -12.86 25.63 8.65
CA GLY A 452 -13.07 27.09 8.69
C GLY A 452 -14.24 27.57 9.54
N ASN A 453 -15.01 26.67 10.14
CA ASN A 453 -16.13 27.03 11.00
C ASN A 453 -15.68 27.28 12.45
N THR A 454 -16.45 28.10 13.18
CA THR A 454 -16.30 28.26 14.61
C THR A 454 -16.99 27.08 15.31
N ILE A 455 -16.23 26.37 16.14
CA ILE A 455 -16.75 25.27 16.95
C ILE A 455 -16.86 25.76 18.39
N GLN A 456 -18.08 25.67 18.94
CA GLN A 456 -18.39 26.03 20.33
C GLN A 456 -18.99 24.82 21.03
N ASP A 457 -18.95 24.79 22.35
CA ASP A 457 -19.64 23.86 23.25
C ASP A 457 -19.65 22.40 22.73
N TYR A 458 -18.48 21.84 22.48
CA TYR A 458 -18.39 20.47 22.04
C TYR A 458 -18.44 19.46 23.19
N GLU A 459 -19.06 18.33 22.92
CA GLU A 459 -19.22 17.20 23.83
C GLU A 459 -18.61 15.94 23.20
N VAL A 460 -17.82 15.22 23.98
CA VAL A 460 -17.23 13.96 23.60
C VAL A 460 -18.06 12.81 24.14
N LYS A 461 -18.79 12.09 23.28
CA LYS A 461 -19.59 10.92 23.65
C LYS A 461 -18.75 9.63 23.67
N GLN A 462 -17.82 9.51 22.71
CA GLN A 462 -16.83 8.45 22.61
C GLN A 462 -15.56 9.01 22.00
N PHE A 463 -14.40 8.63 22.56
CA PHE A 463 -13.10 8.99 22.03
C PHE A 463 -12.10 7.92 22.46
N ASP A 464 -12.00 6.85 21.69
CA ASP A 464 -11.16 5.70 21.95
C ASP A 464 -10.66 5.10 20.62
N PHE A 465 -9.90 4.00 20.67
CA PHE A 465 -9.31 3.39 19.50
C PHE A 465 -10.33 2.66 18.59
N LEU A 466 -11.57 2.43 19.04
CA LEU A 466 -12.64 1.88 18.20
C LEU A 466 -13.35 2.98 17.41
N GLY A 467 -13.42 4.19 17.97
CA GLY A 467 -14.08 5.28 17.27
C GLY A 467 -14.17 6.59 18.03
N ASN A 468 -14.64 7.59 17.30
CA ASN A 468 -14.95 8.92 17.81
C ASN A 468 -16.42 9.25 17.58
N LYS A 469 -17.15 9.64 18.62
CA LYS A 469 -18.51 10.17 18.55
C LYS A 469 -18.57 11.49 19.33
N LEU A 470 -18.81 12.55 18.62
CA LEU A 470 -18.70 13.92 19.09
C LEU A 470 -19.93 14.71 18.71
N SER A 471 -20.26 15.74 19.49
CA SER A 471 -21.24 16.74 19.08
C SER A 471 -20.73 18.15 19.40
N ALA A 472 -21.12 19.14 18.59
CA ALA A 472 -20.72 20.52 18.80
C ALA A 472 -21.72 21.52 18.23
N ASP A 473 -21.69 22.72 18.77
CA ASP A 473 -22.34 23.87 18.16
C ASP A 473 -21.40 24.46 17.11
N ILE A 474 -21.91 24.56 15.89
CA ILE A 474 -21.19 25.01 14.70
C ILE A 474 -21.73 26.37 14.28
N GLU A 475 -20.82 27.29 13.98
CA GLU A 475 -21.15 28.59 13.40
C GLU A 475 -20.28 28.85 12.18
N GLN A 476 -20.90 29.14 11.06
CA GLN A 476 -20.22 29.51 9.80
C GLN A 476 -20.74 30.86 9.33
N LYS A 477 -19.82 31.80 9.13
CA LYS A 477 -20.09 33.09 8.49
C LYS A 477 -19.89 32.98 6.99
N GLU A 478 -20.68 33.75 6.23
CA GLU A 478 -20.52 33.84 4.77
C GLU A 478 -20.59 32.49 4.03
N LEU A 479 -21.62 31.68 4.36
CA LEU A 479 -21.80 30.35 3.75
C LEU A 479 -22.01 30.43 2.23
N TRP A 480 -22.82 31.37 1.76
CA TRP A 480 -23.26 31.41 0.38
C TRP A 480 -22.54 32.46 -0.50
N LYS A 481 -22.52 32.19 -1.80
CA LYS A 481 -22.14 33.14 -2.85
C LYS A 481 -23.41 33.73 -3.44
N ASN A 482 -23.48 35.05 -3.57
CA ASN A 482 -24.63 35.76 -4.14
C ASN A 482 -24.40 36.01 -5.65
N GLN A 483 -25.40 35.64 -6.49
CA GLN A 483 -25.45 35.92 -7.90
C GLN A 483 -26.83 36.52 -8.27
N GLY A 484 -27.02 37.79 -8.02
CA GLY A 484 -28.32 38.48 -8.18
C GLY A 484 -29.32 37.99 -7.13
N ASP A 485 -30.44 37.42 -7.59
CA ASP A 485 -31.47 36.87 -6.69
C ASP A 485 -31.17 35.43 -6.21
N TYR A 486 -30.05 34.84 -6.67
CA TYR A 486 -29.67 33.47 -6.36
C TYR A 486 -28.52 33.42 -5.35
N TYR A 487 -28.60 32.47 -4.41
CA TYR A 487 -27.66 32.24 -3.33
C TYR A 487 -27.22 30.78 -3.39
N ILE A 488 -25.92 30.56 -3.61
CA ILE A 488 -25.35 29.24 -3.88
C ILE A 488 -24.42 28.86 -2.73
N PHE A 489 -24.60 27.67 -2.17
CA PHE A 489 -23.73 27.12 -1.13
C PHE A 489 -23.69 25.60 -1.17
N SER A 490 -22.70 25.01 -0.51
CA SER A 490 -22.58 23.58 -0.29
C SER A 490 -22.53 23.28 1.18
N LEU A 491 -23.11 22.17 1.61
CA LEU A 491 -22.99 21.67 2.97
C LEU A 491 -21.65 20.95 3.14
N PRO A 492 -21.04 21.02 4.34
CA PRO A 492 -19.75 20.40 4.61
C PRO A 492 -19.75 18.89 4.38
N ARG A 493 -18.59 18.34 4.00
CA ARG A 493 -18.33 16.91 3.95
C ARG A 493 -17.05 16.59 4.69
N SER A 494 -16.99 15.41 5.27
CA SER A 494 -15.83 14.91 5.99
C SER A 494 -14.62 14.70 5.06
N SER A 495 -13.42 14.94 5.58
CA SER A 495 -12.18 14.50 4.96
C SER A 495 -11.86 13.02 5.23
N TYR A 496 -12.67 12.35 6.04
CA TYR A 496 -12.64 10.90 6.25
C TYR A 496 -13.49 10.17 5.21
N GLY A 497 -13.47 8.84 5.24
CA GLY A 497 -14.22 8.03 4.29
C GLY A 497 -13.60 8.05 2.90
N ILE A 498 -14.42 8.17 1.84
CA ILE A 498 -13.92 8.12 0.45
C ILE A 498 -12.96 9.27 0.11
N GLU A 499 -13.08 10.43 0.76
CA GLU A 499 -12.13 11.52 0.56
C GLU A 499 -10.77 11.20 1.22
N GLY A 500 -10.75 10.42 2.30
CA GLY A 500 -9.54 9.90 2.94
C GLY A 500 -8.75 8.90 2.09
N GLU A 501 -9.37 8.30 1.09
CA GLU A 501 -8.69 7.41 0.13
C GLU A 501 -7.83 8.17 -0.90
N HIS A 502 -7.92 9.49 -0.94
CA HIS A 502 -7.12 10.38 -1.80
C HIS A 502 -7.16 10.03 -3.29
N ILE A 503 -8.28 9.48 -3.78
CA ILE A 503 -8.48 9.18 -5.20
C ILE A 503 -8.74 10.48 -5.95
N ARG A 504 -7.68 11.15 -6.41
CA ARG A 504 -7.76 12.46 -7.06
C ARG A 504 -8.29 12.39 -8.49
N ILE A 505 -7.92 11.35 -9.22
CA ILE A 505 -8.27 11.17 -10.63
C ILE A 505 -9.00 9.84 -10.77
N LEU A 506 -10.19 9.89 -11.36
CA LEU A 506 -10.91 8.71 -11.78
C LEU A 506 -10.45 8.37 -13.21
N LEU A 507 -9.72 7.28 -13.36
CA LEU A 507 -9.36 6.74 -14.67
C LEU A 507 -10.64 6.26 -15.37
N GLN A 508 -10.67 6.25 -16.70
CA GLN A 508 -11.82 5.70 -17.43
C GLN A 508 -11.83 4.17 -17.40
N GLU A 509 -10.65 3.58 -17.47
CA GLU A 509 -10.41 2.14 -17.41
C GLU A 509 -9.18 1.89 -16.55
N ARG A 510 -9.06 0.69 -16.00
CA ARG A 510 -7.89 0.24 -15.22
C ARG A 510 -7.43 -1.11 -15.72
N GLU A 511 -6.13 -1.33 -15.61
CA GLU A 511 -5.48 -2.62 -15.82
C GLU A 511 -5.11 -3.28 -14.49
N THR A 512 -5.00 -2.47 -13.41
CA THR A 512 -4.69 -2.97 -12.06
C THR A 512 -5.91 -2.80 -11.14
N PRO A 513 -6.06 -3.64 -10.11
CA PRO A 513 -7.09 -3.43 -9.10
C PRO A 513 -6.97 -2.07 -8.41
N LEU A 514 -8.10 -1.49 -8.02
CA LEU A 514 -8.15 -0.36 -7.10
C LEU A 514 -8.27 -0.89 -5.68
N GLN A 515 -7.37 -0.48 -4.80
CA GLN A 515 -7.42 -0.82 -3.37
C GLN A 515 -7.83 0.38 -2.54
N LEU A 516 -8.88 0.18 -1.73
CA LEU A 516 -9.29 1.09 -0.66
C LEU A 516 -8.67 0.62 0.67
N SER A 517 -8.43 1.55 1.59
CA SER A 517 -7.93 1.21 2.93
C SER A 517 -8.95 0.41 3.74
N GLN A 518 -10.24 0.68 3.51
CA GLN A 518 -11.36 -0.01 4.14
C GLN A 518 -12.61 0.02 3.24
N THR A 519 -13.67 -0.69 3.62
CA THR A 519 -15.01 -0.49 3.05
C THR A 519 -15.51 0.92 3.38
N ILE A 520 -16.40 1.47 2.57
CA ILE A 520 -16.94 2.81 2.78
C ILE A 520 -18.39 2.73 3.25
N ASN A 521 -18.70 3.46 4.31
CA ASN A 521 -20.06 3.68 4.79
C ASN A 521 -20.15 5.12 5.31
N GLU A 522 -20.68 6.00 4.47
CA GLU A 522 -20.80 7.42 4.72
C GLU A 522 -22.24 7.87 4.70
N THR A 523 -22.64 8.67 5.68
CA THR A 523 -23.98 9.26 5.76
C THR A 523 -23.89 10.70 6.24
N TYR A 524 -24.55 11.59 5.52
CA TYR A 524 -24.70 13.00 5.84
C TYR A 524 -26.18 13.35 5.88
N GLU A 525 -26.67 13.81 7.02
CA GLU A 525 -28.06 14.21 7.26
C GLU A 525 -28.09 15.65 7.77
N TYR A 526 -28.59 16.56 6.97
CA TYR A 526 -28.70 17.96 7.34
C TYR A 526 -30.15 18.43 7.30
N THR A 527 -30.61 19.05 8.35
CA THR A 527 -31.86 19.80 8.42
C THR A 527 -31.51 21.28 8.53
N VAL A 528 -31.83 22.07 7.52
CA VAL A 528 -31.48 23.50 7.46
C VAL A 528 -32.76 24.34 7.39
N LYS A 529 -33.06 25.10 8.45
CA LYS A 529 -34.15 26.05 8.43
C LYS A 529 -33.72 27.28 7.61
N LEU A 530 -34.48 27.55 6.55
CA LEU A 530 -34.21 28.66 5.65
C LEU A 530 -34.71 30.01 6.21
N PRO A 531 -34.10 31.14 5.83
CA PRO A 531 -34.60 32.47 6.18
C PRO A 531 -35.90 32.77 5.45
N GLU A 532 -36.74 33.60 6.02
CA GLU A 532 -37.98 34.04 5.37
C GLU A 532 -37.72 34.71 4.01
N GLY A 533 -38.54 34.41 3.05
CA GLY A 533 -38.40 34.94 1.67
C GLY A 533 -37.34 34.27 0.80
N PHE A 534 -36.80 33.12 1.25
CA PHE A 534 -35.91 32.27 0.43
C PHE A 534 -36.58 30.94 0.18
N VAL A 535 -36.41 30.41 -1.03
CA VAL A 535 -36.93 29.11 -1.44
C VAL A 535 -35.83 28.33 -2.17
N PHE A 536 -35.86 27.04 -2.05
CA PHE A 536 -35.02 26.14 -2.85
C PHE A 536 -35.48 26.16 -4.31
N THR A 537 -34.57 26.32 -5.23
CA THR A 537 -34.93 26.56 -6.65
C THR A 537 -35.22 25.30 -7.44
N ALA A 538 -34.68 24.16 -7.00
CA ALA A 538 -34.91 22.89 -7.65
C ALA A 538 -36.17 22.21 -7.10
N PRO A 539 -36.88 21.41 -7.90
CA PRO A 539 -37.81 20.43 -7.36
C PRO A 539 -37.07 19.45 -6.47
N GLU A 540 -37.82 18.65 -5.75
CA GLU A 540 -37.23 17.52 -4.99
C GLU A 540 -36.19 16.78 -5.82
N ILE A 541 -34.99 16.64 -5.27
CA ILE A 541 -33.89 15.88 -5.86
C ILE A 541 -33.83 14.53 -5.16
N THR A 542 -34.08 13.47 -5.91
CA THR A 542 -33.81 12.09 -5.47
C THR A 542 -33.03 11.39 -6.57
N ARG A 543 -31.84 10.94 -6.22
CA ARG A 543 -30.94 10.21 -7.11
C ARG A 543 -30.40 9.01 -6.36
N GLU A 544 -30.52 7.85 -6.99
CA GLU A 544 -30.04 6.59 -6.43
C GLU A 544 -29.29 5.79 -7.48
N ARG A 545 -28.24 5.15 -7.08
CA ARG A 545 -27.51 4.16 -7.86
C ARG A 545 -27.10 3.03 -6.94
N THR A 546 -27.45 1.81 -7.33
CA THR A 546 -27.03 0.58 -6.64
C THR A 546 -26.47 -0.37 -7.68
N ASN A 547 -25.34 -1.00 -7.35
CA ASN A 547 -24.70 -2.04 -8.14
C ASN A 547 -24.01 -3.06 -7.23
N THR A 548 -23.21 -3.96 -7.79
CA THR A 548 -22.54 -5.04 -7.03
C THR A 548 -21.55 -4.54 -5.98
N LEU A 549 -20.99 -3.34 -6.15
CA LEU A 549 -20.03 -2.76 -5.20
C LEU A 549 -20.69 -2.02 -4.04
N GLY A 550 -21.90 -1.50 -4.22
CA GLY A 550 -22.55 -0.71 -3.20
C GLY A 550 -23.65 0.19 -3.72
N SER A 551 -23.86 1.31 -3.03
CA SER A 551 -24.92 2.24 -3.38
C SER A 551 -24.57 3.69 -3.07
N VAL A 552 -25.18 4.59 -3.83
CA VAL A 552 -25.24 6.04 -3.57
C VAL A 552 -26.69 6.44 -3.53
N SER A 553 -27.09 7.20 -2.50
CA SER A 553 -28.38 7.86 -2.45
C SER A 553 -28.19 9.33 -2.10
N ILE A 554 -28.86 10.20 -2.84
CA ILE A 554 -28.87 11.66 -2.66
C ILE A 554 -30.31 12.14 -2.67
N THR A 555 -30.76 12.74 -1.57
CA THR A 555 -32.10 13.31 -1.43
C THR A 555 -31.98 14.73 -0.91
N ILE A 556 -32.63 15.68 -1.58
CA ILE A 556 -32.75 17.08 -1.15
C ILE A 556 -34.22 17.48 -1.34
N THR A 557 -34.88 17.82 -0.24
CA THR A 557 -36.29 18.25 -0.23
C THR A 557 -36.45 19.52 0.57
N GLU A 558 -37.45 20.33 0.21
CA GLU A 558 -37.88 21.48 1.02
C GLU A 558 -39.32 21.26 1.49
N GLU A 559 -39.54 21.34 2.78
CA GLU A 559 -40.85 21.27 3.40
C GLU A 559 -40.91 22.29 4.54
N ASP A 560 -41.98 23.08 4.60
CA ASP A 560 -42.21 24.09 5.63
C ASP A 560 -41.00 25.02 5.87
N ASN A 561 -40.43 25.56 4.82
CA ASN A 561 -39.22 26.42 4.84
C ASN A 561 -38.00 25.75 5.50
N THR A 562 -37.97 24.44 5.44
CA THR A 562 -36.88 23.63 5.97
C THR A 562 -36.34 22.74 4.85
N LEU A 563 -35.03 22.85 4.59
CA LEU A 563 -34.32 22.01 3.63
C LEU A 563 -33.82 20.75 4.37
N ASN A 564 -34.20 19.59 3.87
CA ASN A 564 -33.71 18.30 4.33
C ASN A 564 -32.77 17.74 3.27
N VAL A 565 -31.54 17.45 3.66
CA VAL A 565 -30.50 16.91 2.80
C VAL A 565 -30.00 15.59 3.39
N SER A 566 -30.09 14.53 2.58
CA SER A 566 -29.56 13.21 2.95
C SER A 566 -28.68 12.68 1.83
N HIS A 567 -27.42 12.42 2.12
CA HIS A 567 -26.47 11.81 1.22
C HIS A 567 -25.89 10.55 1.87
N SER A 568 -25.86 9.44 1.16
CA SER A 568 -25.20 8.22 1.64
C SER A 568 -24.40 7.56 0.52
N LEU A 569 -23.28 6.97 0.92
CA LEU A 569 -22.40 6.17 0.06
C LEU A 569 -22.00 4.91 0.80
N THR A 570 -22.20 3.76 0.17
CA THR A 570 -21.62 2.49 0.62
C THR A 570 -20.77 1.87 -0.46
N ILE A 571 -19.58 1.33 -0.08
CA ILE A 571 -18.75 0.47 -0.92
C ILE A 571 -18.36 -0.73 -0.06
N ASN A 572 -18.82 -1.91 -0.46
CA ASN A 572 -18.81 -3.11 0.37
C ASN A 572 -17.53 -3.93 0.27
N GLN A 573 -16.61 -3.55 -0.61
CA GLN A 573 -15.35 -4.27 -0.77
C GLN A 573 -14.17 -3.30 -0.94
N ARG A 574 -13.02 -3.73 -0.41
CA ARG A 574 -11.78 -2.95 -0.42
C ARG A 574 -11.01 -3.09 -1.74
N MET A 575 -11.10 -4.28 -2.34
CA MET A 575 -10.39 -4.60 -3.57
C MET A 575 -11.39 -4.62 -4.73
N ILE A 576 -11.22 -3.70 -5.67
CA ILE A 576 -12.08 -3.54 -6.85
C ILE A 576 -11.26 -3.96 -8.06
N THR A 577 -11.66 -5.06 -8.70
CA THR A 577 -10.95 -5.57 -9.87
C THR A 577 -11.12 -4.65 -11.09
N PRO A 578 -10.24 -4.75 -12.11
CA PRO A 578 -10.41 -3.99 -13.34
C PRO A 578 -11.79 -4.19 -14.00
N GLU A 579 -12.33 -5.42 -13.95
CA GLU A 579 -13.64 -5.77 -14.51
C GLU A 579 -14.79 -5.09 -13.76
N GLU A 580 -14.65 -4.89 -12.45
CA GLU A 580 -15.65 -4.25 -11.59
C GLU A 580 -15.49 -2.74 -11.52
N TYR A 581 -14.38 -2.19 -12.01
CA TYR A 581 -14.06 -0.78 -11.85
C TYR A 581 -15.10 0.17 -12.46
N HIS A 582 -15.79 -0.24 -13.52
CA HIS A 582 -16.88 0.55 -14.09
C HIS A 582 -18.05 0.77 -13.10
N ASN A 583 -18.32 -0.19 -12.20
CA ASN A 583 -19.31 -0.05 -11.14
C ASN A 583 -18.88 1.00 -10.11
N PHE A 584 -17.58 1.03 -9.79
CA PHE A 584 -17.02 2.08 -8.93
C PHE A 584 -17.17 3.46 -9.56
N LEU A 585 -16.84 3.61 -10.85
CA LEU A 585 -17.02 4.87 -11.58
C LEU A 585 -18.46 5.37 -11.56
N GLU A 586 -19.44 4.48 -11.75
CA GLU A 586 -20.86 4.85 -11.69
C GLU A 586 -21.24 5.47 -10.33
N LEU A 587 -20.80 4.86 -9.23
CA LEU A 587 -21.03 5.38 -7.89
C LEU A 587 -20.32 6.72 -7.68
N MET A 588 -19.04 6.82 -8.06
CA MET A 588 -18.25 8.03 -7.87
C MET A 588 -18.73 9.20 -8.74
N HIS A 589 -19.17 8.97 -9.96
CA HIS A 589 -19.73 10.01 -10.81
C HIS A 589 -21.01 10.61 -10.21
N LEU A 590 -21.85 9.79 -9.58
CA LEU A 590 -23.02 10.31 -8.89
C LEU A 590 -22.62 11.02 -7.58
N TRP A 591 -21.76 10.40 -6.78
CA TRP A 591 -21.32 10.94 -5.49
C TRP A 591 -20.59 12.27 -5.60
N ARG A 592 -19.74 12.44 -6.62
CA ARG A 592 -18.94 13.65 -6.85
C ARG A 592 -19.60 14.68 -7.78
N ASN A 593 -20.84 14.46 -8.17
CA ASN A 593 -21.54 15.38 -9.07
C ASN A 593 -21.85 16.69 -8.36
N GLU A 594 -21.19 17.78 -8.77
CA GLU A 594 -21.35 19.11 -8.19
C GLU A 594 -22.81 19.60 -8.20
N THR A 595 -23.60 19.24 -9.22
CA THR A 595 -25.02 19.62 -9.32
C THR A 595 -25.86 19.15 -8.12
N PHE A 596 -25.45 18.07 -7.48
CA PHE A 596 -26.15 17.53 -6.29
C PHE A 596 -25.46 17.89 -4.98
N GLN A 597 -24.34 18.62 -5.03
CA GLN A 597 -23.62 19.13 -3.87
C GLN A 597 -23.95 20.59 -3.61
N GLU A 598 -24.28 21.35 -4.66
CA GLU A 598 -24.64 22.76 -4.58
C GLU A 598 -26.12 22.95 -4.33
N ILE A 599 -26.45 23.75 -3.32
CA ILE A 599 -27.79 24.16 -2.97
C ILE A 599 -27.98 25.59 -3.50
N ILE A 600 -29.02 25.79 -4.30
CA ILE A 600 -29.34 27.08 -4.87
C ILE A 600 -30.67 27.58 -4.29
N LEU A 601 -30.62 28.66 -3.54
CA LEU A 601 -31.80 29.36 -3.06
C LEU A 601 -32.09 30.55 -3.92
N LYS A 602 -33.36 30.91 -4.02
CA LYS A 602 -33.83 32.15 -4.65
C LYS A 602 -34.55 33.01 -3.62
N LYS A 603 -34.20 34.29 -3.58
CA LYS A 603 -34.93 35.27 -2.78
C LYS A 603 -36.23 35.64 -3.51
N ILE A 604 -37.36 35.43 -2.83
CA ILE A 604 -38.66 35.86 -3.34
C ILE A 604 -38.86 37.34 -2.96
N GLN A 605 -39.12 38.18 -3.96
CA GLN A 605 -39.55 39.55 -3.67
C GLN A 605 -40.96 39.48 -3.08
N THR A 606 -41.11 39.83 -1.80
CA THR A 606 -42.43 40.08 -1.23
C THR A 606 -42.98 41.33 -1.93
N GLU A 607 -43.98 41.16 -2.78
CA GLU A 607 -44.76 42.30 -3.27
C GLU A 607 -45.35 43.00 -2.03
N ASN A 608 -44.89 44.24 -1.81
CA ASN A 608 -45.45 45.14 -0.79
C ASN A 608 -46.78 45.68 -1.28
#